data_7fb8c3170c3dbd4b6fe6d68049a3424e
#
_entry.id   7fb8c3170c3dbd4b6fe6d68049a3424e
#
_cell.length_a   1.000
_cell.length_b   1.000
_cell.length_c   1.000
_cell.angle_alpha   90.00
_cell.angle_beta   90.00
_cell.angle_gamma   90.00
#
_symmetry.space_group_name_H-M   'P 1'
#
loop_
_entity.id
_entity.type
_entity.pdbx_description
1 polymer ?
#
loop_
_entity_poly.entity_id
_entity_poly.type
_entity_poly.pdbx_seq_one_letter_code
_entity_poly.pdbx_strand_id
1 'polypeptide(L)'
;MEQSSPIILNQNQVNDHQQELPHNLEAEQQLLGALIKNNELIDRISQLGLKGFHFYEAFHQEIYEKIIQMNNNGKAVTILFLKTLFETNDVFDSDSYFISLVANASHSLVIKDVANEIYELSIRRQLIQTAESLEHSSYALSEDREVSEIIEETEIQLYEIDQKG
;
A
#
# COMPACT_ATOMS: atom_id res chain seq x y z
N MET A 1 2.94 24.72 57.27
CA MET A 1 3.21 25.04 55.84
C MET A 1 3.28 23.75 55.06
N GLU A 2 2.19 23.36 54.47
CA GLU A 2 2.17 22.19 53.59
C GLU A 2 2.72 22.60 52.21
N GLN A 3 3.90 22.08 51.90
CA GLN A 3 4.42 22.15 50.53
C GLN A 3 3.65 21.14 49.70
N SER A 4 2.74 21.59 48.86
CA SER A 4 2.13 20.77 47.83
C SER A 4 3.19 20.40 46.83
N SER A 5 3.60 19.14 46.84
CA SER A 5 4.46 18.56 45.78
C SER A 5 3.74 18.65 44.44
N PRO A 6 4.41 19.09 43.37
CA PRO A 6 3.78 19.11 42.06
C PRO A 6 3.38 17.66 41.68
N ILE A 7 2.15 17.51 41.24
CA ILE A 7 1.67 16.25 40.66
C ILE A 7 2.55 15.97 39.44
N ILE A 8 3.46 15.01 39.57
CA ILE A 8 4.17 14.47 38.42
C ILE A 8 3.12 13.70 37.62
N LEU A 9 2.59 14.34 36.57
CA LEU A 9 1.86 13.62 35.56
C LEU A 9 2.82 12.56 35.04
N ASN A 10 2.48 11.32 35.30
CA ASN A 10 3.20 10.18 34.82
C ASN A 10 3.35 10.39 33.30
N GLN A 11 4.53 10.80 32.87
CA GLN A 11 4.89 10.71 31.48
C GLN A 11 4.91 9.21 31.21
N ASN A 12 3.75 8.68 30.83
CA ASN A 12 3.74 7.45 30.07
C ASN A 12 4.74 7.72 28.95
N GLN A 13 5.88 7.08 29.06
CA GLN A 13 6.79 6.95 27.95
C GLN A 13 5.92 6.42 26.83
N VAL A 14 5.50 7.31 25.94
CA VAL A 14 5.08 6.95 24.63
C VAL A 14 6.32 6.28 24.09
N ASN A 15 6.37 4.97 24.19
CA ASN A 15 7.25 4.16 23.36
C ASN A 15 6.84 4.53 21.96
N ASP A 16 7.60 5.46 21.38
CA ASP A 16 7.57 5.76 19.98
C ASP A 16 8.19 4.57 19.23
N HIS A 17 7.55 3.42 19.39
CA HIS A 17 7.60 2.37 18.42
C HIS A 17 6.75 2.92 17.27
N GLN A 18 7.43 3.57 16.30
CA GLN A 18 6.81 3.85 15.01
C GLN A 18 6.16 2.53 14.57
N GLN A 19 4.85 2.47 14.76
CA GLN A 19 4.09 1.29 14.39
C GLN A 19 4.17 1.19 12.88
N GLU A 20 4.71 0.09 12.39
CA GLU A 20 4.82 -0.15 10.96
C GLU A 20 3.43 -0.11 10.32
N LEU A 21 3.31 0.56 9.16
CA LEU A 21 2.05 0.64 8.44
C LEU A 21 1.54 -0.76 8.07
N PRO A 22 0.23 -1.02 8.20
CA PRO A 22 -0.33 -2.34 7.90
C PRO A 22 -0.07 -2.74 6.45
N HIS A 23 0.50 -3.92 6.25
CA HIS A 23 0.83 -4.50 4.95
C HIS A 23 0.94 -6.03 5.04
N ASN A 24 0.96 -6.67 3.89
CA ASN A 24 1.16 -8.11 3.78
C ASN A 24 1.98 -8.41 2.51
N LEU A 25 3.31 -8.44 2.66
CA LEU A 25 4.21 -8.68 1.53
C LEU A 25 4.01 -10.06 0.89
N GLU A 26 3.68 -11.06 1.69
CA GLU A 26 3.39 -12.39 1.18
C GLU A 26 2.16 -12.40 0.27
N ALA A 27 1.09 -11.72 0.65
CA ALA A 27 -0.10 -11.57 -0.19
C ALA A 27 0.24 -10.87 -1.51
N GLU A 28 1.04 -9.80 -1.47
CA GLU A 28 1.51 -9.09 -2.66
C GLU A 28 2.31 -10.01 -3.59
N GLN A 29 3.27 -10.77 -3.05
CA GLN A 29 4.08 -11.72 -3.80
C GLN A 29 3.23 -12.84 -4.41
N GLN A 30 2.30 -13.40 -3.65
CA GLN A 30 1.40 -14.44 -4.10
C GLN A 30 0.49 -13.97 -5.24
N LEU A 31 -0.02 -12.74 -5.17
CA LEU A 31 -0.83 -12.16 -6.24
C LEU A 31 -0.02 -11.95 -7.51
N LEU A 32 1.13 -11.29 -7.42
CA LEU A 32 1.99 -11.02 -8.58
C LEU A 32 2.44 -12.31 -9.25
N GLY A 33 2.84 -13.31 -8.47
CA GLY A 33 3.20 -14.62 -8.96
C GLY A 33 2.06 -15.31 -9.71
N ALA A 34 0.83 -15.21 -9.20
CA ALA A 34 -0.35 -15.78 -9.84
C ALA A 34 -0.66 -15.11 -11.20
N LEU A 35 -0.53 -13.79 -11.29
CA LEU A 35 -0.76 -13.04 -12.54
C LEU A 35 0.28 -13.38 -13.61
N ILE A 36 1.54 -13.54 -13.23
CA ILE A 36 2.62 -13.94 -14.14
C ILE A 36 2.40 -15.38 -14.63
N LYS A 37 2.02 -16.27 -13.71
CA LYS A 37 1.78 -17.70 -14.01
C LYS A 37 0.55 -17.93 -14.89
N ASN A 38 -0.51 -17.11 -14.68
CA ASN A 38 -1.75 -17.22 -15.44
C ASN A 38 -2.27 -15.82 -15.80
N ASN A 39 -1.99 -15.38 -17.02
CA ASN A 39 -2.35 -14.04 -17.50
C ASN A 39 -3.88 -13.84 -17.64
N GLU A 40 -4.69 -14.90 -17.71
CA GLU A 40 -6.15 -14.79 -17.74
C GLU A 40 -6.73 -14.16 -16.46
N LEU A 41 -5.97 -14.19 -15.36
CA LEU A 41 -6.36 -13.58 -14.10
C LEU A 41 -6.20 -12.04 -14.10
N ILE A 42 -5.39 -11.49 -15.00
CA ILE A 42 -5.03 -10.05 -14.97
C ILE A 42 -6.27 -9.18 -15.12
N ASP A 43 -7.09 -9.40 -16.13
CA ASP A 43 -8.32 -8.62 -16.35
C ASP A 43 -9.29 -8.77 -15.18
N ARG A 44 -9.41 -9.97 -14.65
CA ARG A 44 -10.28 -10.28 -13.52
C ARG A 44 -9.88 -9.51 -12.26
N ILE A 45 -8.59 -9.40 -11.99
CA ILE A 45 -8.06 -8.66 -10.84
C ILE A 45 -8.14 -7.15 -11.08
N SER A 46 -7.83 -6.70 -12.28
CA SER A 46 -7.95 -5.30 -12.68
C SER A 46 -9.38 -4.77 -12.53
N GLN A 47 -10.39 -5.59 -12.87
CA GLN A 47 -11.81 -5.25 -12.72
C GLN A 47 -12.25 -5.08 -11.26
N LEU A 48 -11.53 -5.62 -10.29
CA LEU A 48 -11.78 -5.38 -8.87
C LEU A 48 -11.36 -3.97 -8.40
N GLY A 49 -10.73 -3.20 -9.28
CA GLY A 49 -10.26 -1.86 -8.96
C GLY A 49 -8.87 -1.82 -8.30
N LEU A 50 -8.17 -2.95 -8.22
CA LEU A 50 -6.80 -2.98 -7.68
C LEU A 50 -5.86 -2.22 -8.63
N LYS A 51 -5.05 -1.32 -8.07
CA LYS A 51 -4.07 -0.49 -8.76
C LYS A 51 -2.70 -0.59 -8.10
N GLY A 52 -1.67 -0.13 -8.79
CA GLY A 52 -0.29 -0.18 -8.29
C GLY A 52 -0.12 0.43 -6.89
N PHE A 53 -0.75 1.58 -6.63
CA PHE A 53 -0.62 2.27 -5.35
C PHE A 53 -1.22 1.51 -4.15
N HIS A 54 -2.03 0.48 -4.36
CA HIS A 54 -2.54 -0.39 -3.29
C HIS A 54 -1.48 -1.32 -2.71
N PHE A 55 -0.39 -1.57 -3.45
CA PHE A 55 0.74 -2.35 -2.94
C PHE A 55 1.58 -1.51 -1.97
N TYR A 56 2.06 -2.13 -0.93
CA TYR A 56 2.92 -1.47 0.06
C TYR A 56 4.37 -1.34 -0.44
N GLU A 57 4.91 -2.42 -1.01
CA GLU A 57 6.27 -2.45 -1.51
C GLU A 57 6.38 -1.73 -2.86
N ALA A 58 7.26 -0.73 -2.94
CA ALA A 58 7.44 0.09 -4.15
C ALA A 58 7.76 -0.75 -5.39
N PHE A 59 8.58 -1.78 -5.25
CA PHE A 59 8.92 -2.68 -6.35
C PHE A 59 7.71 -3.51 -6.82
N HIS A 60 6.84 -3.93 -5.90
CA HIS A 60 5.58 -4.59 -6.24
C HIS A 60 4.61 -3.67 -6.98
N GLN A 61 4.56 -2.39 -6.62
CA GLN A 61 3.79 -1.38 -7.35
C GLN A 61 4.24 -1.31 -8.81
N GLU A 62 5.55 -1.21 -9.03
CA GLU A 62 6.13 -1.15 -10.37
C GLU A 62 5.85 -2.42 -11.18
N ILE A 63 6.02 -3.60 -10.58
CA ILE A 63 5.73 -4.89 -11.24
C ILE A 63 4.27 -4.93 -11.67
N TYR A 64 3.34 -4.62 -10.77
CA TYR A 64 1.91 -4.64 -11.07
C TYR A 64 1.53 -3.68 -12.20
N GLU A 65 2.04 -2.45 -12.16
CA GLU A 65 1.80 -1.45 -13.22
C GLU A 65 2.33 -1.93 -14.58
N LYS A 66 3.50 -2.57 -14.62
CA LYS A 66 4.05 -3.16 -15.85
C LYS A 66 3.23 -4.34 -16.35
N ILE A 67 2.74 -5.19 -15.45
CA ILE A 67 1.82 -6.29 -15.80
C ILE A 67 0.56 -5.73 -16.47
N ILE A 68 -0.07 -4.74 -15.88
CA ILE A 68 -1.27 -4.11 -16.42
C ILE A 68 -0.98 -3.44 -17.77
N GLN A 69 0.13 -2.71 -17.89
CA GLN A 69 0.53 -2.05 -19.12
C GLN A 69 0.75 -3.07 -20.27
N MET A 70 1.45 -4.16 -19.99
CA MET A 70 1.70 -5.22 -20.98
C MET A 70 0.38 -5.86 -21.42
N ASN A 71 -0.49 -6.20 -20.46
CA ASN A 71 -1.78 -6.81 -20.76
C ASN A 71 -2.66 -5.90 -21.61
N ASN A 72 -2.74 -4.60 -21.29
CA ASN A 72 -3.49 -3.61 -22.05
C ASN A 72 -2.96 -3.44 -23.48
N ASN A 73 -1.68 -3.69 -23.71
CA ASN A 73 -1.03 -3.67 -25.02
C ASN A 73 -1.11 -5.02 -25.75
N GLY A 74 -1.87 -5.98 -25.24
CA GLY A 74 -2.03 -7.30 -25.83
C GLY A 74 -0.76 -8.16 -25.78
N LYS A 75 0.18 -7.84 -24.90
CA LYS A 75 1.43 -8.59 -24.72
C LYS A 75 1.30 -9.63 -23.62
N ALA A 76 1.84 -10.82 -23.86
CA ALA A 76 1.93 -11.84 -22.83
C ALA A 76 2.87 -11.38 -21.69
N VAL A 77 2.42 -11.52 -20.46
CA VAL A 77 3.23 -11.25 -19.27
C VAL A 77 3.96 -12.52 -18.88
N THR A 78 5.27 -12.51 -19.07
CA THR A 78 6.17 -13.61 -18.73
C THR A 78 7.37 -13.12 -17.97
N ILE A 79 8.04 -14.00 -17.24
CA ILE A 79 9.31 -13.67 -16.55
C ILE A 79 10.31 -13.09 -17.55
N LEU A 80 10.41 -13.67 -18.76
CA LEU A 80 11.33 -13.21 -19.79
C LEU A 80 11.13 -11.73 -20.16
N PHE A 81 9.87 -11.31 -20.37
CA PHE A 81 9.57 -9.92 -20.74
C PHE A 81 9.65 -8.97 -19.56
N LEU A 82 9.20 -9.40 -18.38
CA LEU A 82 9.30 -8.56 -17.18
C LEU A 82 10.76 -8.28 -16.83
N LYS A 83 11.62 -9.26 -16.87
CA LYS A 83 13.03 -9.08 -16.53
C LYS A 83 13.71 -8.04 -17.42
N THR A 84 13.39 -7.97 -18.72
CA THR A 84 13.95 -6.97 -19.63
C THR A 84 13.55 -5.54 -19.25
N LEU A 85 12.44 -5.35 -18.57
CA LEU A 85 11.99 -4.04 -18.10
C LEU A 85 12.69 -3.58 -16.81
N PHE A 86 13.34 -4.50 -16.09
CA PHE A 86 13.96 -4.26 -14.80
C PHE A 86 15.49 -4.48 -14.79
N GLU A 87 16.10 -4.71 -15.94
CA GLU A 87 17.53 -5.04 -16.09
C GLU A 87 18.51 -3.92 -15.71
N THR A 88 18.04 -2.72 -15.40
CA THR A 88 18.90 -1.55 -15.16
C THR A 88 19.47 -1.43 -13.74
N ASN A 89 19.18 -2.37 -12.85
CA ASN A 89 19.69 -2.39 -11.48
C ASN A 89 20.64 -3.55 -11.23
N ASP A 90 21.94 -3.28 -11.30
CA ASP A 90 23.02 -4.26 -11.04
C ASP A 90 23.04 -4.85 -9.62
N VAL A 91 22.22 -4.36 -8.70
CA VAL A 91 22.21 -4.75 -7.27
C VAL A 91 21.12 -5.77 -6.96
N PHE A 92 20.13 -5.92 -7.84
CA PHE A 92 18.97 -6.77 -7.62
C PHE A 92 18.89 -7.88 -8.67
N ASP A 93 18.93 -9.14 -8.21
CA ASP A 93 18.71 -10.30 -9.07
C ASP A 93 17.22 -10.45 -9.39
N SER A 94 16.75 -9.72 -10.39
CA SER A 94 15.36 -9.73 -10.82
C SER A 94 14.90 -11.11 -11.32
N ASP A 95 15.79 -11.89 -11.93
CA ASP A 95 15.47 -13.24 -12.42
C ASP A 95 15.07 -14.16 -11.27
N SER A 96 15.91 -14.24 -10.26
CA SER A 96 15.66 -15.04 -9.05
C SER A 96 14.37 -14.61 -8.34
N TYR A 97 14.11 -13.31 -8.30
CA TYR A 97 12.92 -12.76 -7.67
C TYR A 97 11.64 -13.13 -8.42
N PHE A 98 11.59 -12.95 -9.75
CA PHE A 98 10.41 -13.33 -10.53
C PHE A 98 10.15 -14.84 -10.51
N ILE A 99 11.19 -15.66 -10.52
CA ILE A 99 11.05 -17.11 -10.35
C ILE A 99 10.43 -17.43 -8.97
N SER A 100 10.89 -16.74 -7.93
CA SER A 100 10.34 -16.87 -6.56
C SER A 100 8.87 -16.47 -6.50
N LEU A 101 8.48 -15.36 -7.14
CA LEU A 101 7.07 -14.94 -7.20
C LEU A 101 6.18 -16.03 -7.82
N VAL A 102 6.58 -16.59 -8.95
CA VAL A 102 5.82 -17.64 -9.63
C VAL A 102 5.77 -18.92 -8.80
N ALA A 103 6.87 -19.27 -8.11
CA ALA A 103 6.92 -20.46 -7.24
C ALA A 103 5.96 -20.33 -6.04
N ASN A 104 5.75 -19.11 -5.54
CA ASN A 104 4.87 -18.81 -4.39
C ASN A 104 3.47 -18.30 -4.82
N ALA A 105 3.11 -18.43 -6.08
CA ALA A 105 1.84 -17.96 -6.60
C ALA A 105 0.65 -18.54 -5.85
N SER A 106 -0.33 -17.69 -5.51
CA SER A 106 -1.59 -18.14 -4.93
C SER A 106 -2.39 -18.98 -5.93
N HIS A 107 -3.21 -19.85 -5.39
CA HIS A 107 -4.14 -20.62 -6.20
C HIS A 107 -5.25 -19.71 -6.76
N SER A 108 -5.67 -19.95 -8.01
CA SER A 108 -6.69 -19.16 -8.69
C SER A 108 -8.04 -19.06 -7.94
N LEU A 109 -8.36 -20.05 -7.09
CA LEU A 109 -9.57 -20.03 -6.30
C LEU A 109 -9.59 -18.96 -5.21
N VAL A 110 -8.42 -18.59 -4.67
CA VAL A 110 -8.29 -17.60 -3.58
C VAL A 110 -7.75 -16.25 -4.04
N ILE A 111 -7.51 -16.09 -5.33
CA ILE A 111 -6.87 -14.89 -5.87
C ILE A 111 -7.64 -13.59 -5.54
N LYS A 112 -8.97 -13.66 -5.51
CA LYS A 112 -9.80 -12.51 -5.14
C LYS A 112 -9.64 -12.13 -3.67
N ASP A 113 -9.54 -13.11 -2.80
CA ASP A 113 -9.36 -12.88 -1.37
C ASP A 113 -7.99 -12.26 -1.11
N VAL A 114 -6.95 -12.74 -1.82
CA VAL A 114 -5.60 -12.16 -1.75
C VAL A 114 -5.59 -10.71 -2.25
N ALA A 115 -6.27 -10.43 -3.37
CA ALA A 115 -6.39 -9.07 -3.90
C ALA A 115 -7.16 -8.16 -2.93
N ASN A 116 -8.23 -8.65 -2.31
CA ASN A 116 -8.99 -7.90 -1.32
C ASN A 116 -8.15 -7.59 -0.07
N GLU A 117 -7.32 -8.51 0.39
CA GLU A 117 -6.40 -8.28 1.51
C GLU A 117 -5.45 -7.11 1.20
N ILE A 118 -4.84 -7.10 0.02
CA ILE A 118 -3.94 -6.00 -0.41
C ILE A 118 -4.71 -4.67 -0.43
N TYR A 119 -5.90 -4.68 -0.99
CA TYR A 119 -6.78 -3.52 -1.07
C TYR A 119 -7.16 -2.97 0.32
N GLU A 120 -7.68 -3.81 1.20
CA GLU A 120 -8.08 -3.46 2.57
C GLU A 120 -6.92 -2.88 3.39
N LEU A 121 -5.72 -3.45 3.27
CA LEU A 121 -4.53 -2.95 3.94
C LEU A 121 -4.12 -1.58 3.39
N SER A 122 -4.29 -1.32 2.09
CA SER A 122 -4.07 0.00 1.49
C SER A 122 -5.04 1.03 2.06
N ILE A 123 -6.31 0.70 2.21
CA ILE A 123 -7.31 1.59 2.82
C ILE A 123 -6.92 1.94 4.26
N ARG A 124 -6.48 0.96 5.04
CA ARG A 124 -6.00 1.20 6.41
C ARG A 124 -4.82 2.17 6.44
N ARG A 125 -3.85 2.03 5.53
CA ARG A 125 -2.73 2.97 5.43
C ARG A 125 -3.19 4.39 5.07
N GLN A 126 -4.13 4.53 4.14
CA GLN A 126 -4.69 5.83 3.77
C GLN A 126 -5.42 6.49 4.94
N LEU A 127 -6.19 5.72 5.72
CA LEU A 127 -6.84 6.22 6.94
C LEU A 127 -5.84 6.69 8.00
N ILE A 128 -4.75 5.96 8.19
CA ILE A 128 -3.66 6.35 9.09
C ILE A 128 -3.03 7.67 8.62
N GLN A 129 -2.71 7.80 7.35
CA GLN A 129 -2.14 9.02 6.77
C GLN A 129 -3.08 10.22 6.92
N THR A 130 -4.39 10.03 6.73
CA THR A 130 -5.39 11.06 6.97
C THR A 130 -5.44 11.47 8.44
N ALA A 131 -5.38 10.51 9.36
CA ALA A 131 -5.35 10.77 10.78
C ALA A 131 -4.10 11.55 11.21
N GLU A 132 -2.92 11.18 10.70
CA GLU A 132 -1.66 11.87 10.95
C GLU A 132 -1.69 13.31 10.39
N SER A 133 -2.25 13.51 9.20
CA SER A 133 -2.43 14.82 8.59
C SER A 133 -3.37 15.70 9.41
N LEU A 134 -4.49 15.16 9.87
CA LEU A 134 -5.45 15.83 10.74
C LEU A 134 -4.80 16.22 12.07
N GLU A 135 -4.09 15.30 12.71
CA GLU A 135 -3.37 15.55 13.95
C GLU A 135 -2.35 16.68 13.77
N HIS A 136 -1.51 16.58 12.74
CA HIS A 136 -0.49 17.60 12.44
C HIS A 136 -1.11 18.98 12.22
N SER A 137 -2.15 19.08 11.39
CA SER A 137 -2.85 20.34 11.11
C SER A 137 -3.52 20.92 12.35
N SER A 138 -4.00 20.08 13.27
CA SER A 138 -4.65 20.50 14.51
C SER A 138 -3.66 21.07 15.53
N TYR A 139 -2.39 20.61 15.52
CA TYR A 139 -1.33 21.15 16.38
C TYR A 139 -0.66 22.40 15.81
N ALA A 140 -0.75 22.66 14.51
CA ALA A 140 -0.04 23.75 13.81
C ALA A 140 -0.76 25.10 14.01
N LEU A 141 -0.60 25.70 15.18
CA LEU A 141 -1.24 26.99 15.55
C LEU A 141 -0.65 28.21 14.82
N SER A 142 0.51 28.08 14.21
CA SER A 142 1.21 29.16 13.49
C SER A 142 0.82 29.29 12.02
N GLU A 143 0.06 28.35 11.51
CA GLU A 143 -0.46 28.39 10.14
C GLU A 143 -1.74 29.22 10.13
N ASP A 144 -1.85 30.11 9.13
CA ASP A 144 -3.02 30.98 8.92
C ASP A 144 -4.18 30.17 8.31
N ARG A 145 -4.58 29.07 9.01
CA ARG A 145 -5.65 28.18 8.58
C ARG A 145 -6.80 28.21 9.57
N GLU A 146 -7.99 28.36 9.05
CA GLU A 146 -9.19 28.25 9.86
C GLU A 146 -9.51 26.79 10.21
N VAL A 147 -10.07 26.57 11.39
CA VAL A 147 -10.48 25.23 11.86
C VAL A 147 -11.46 24.57 10.88
N SER A 148 -12.34 25.37 10.26
CA SER A 148 -13.28 24.89 9.24
C SER A 148 -12.58 24.30 8.00
N GLU A 149 -11.45 24.88 7.58
CA GLU A 149 -10.66 24.37 6.47
C GLU A 149 -10.03 23.02 6.77
N ILE A 150 -9.56 22.82 8.02
CA ILE A 150 -8.99 21.53 8.46
C ILE A 150 -10.07 20.44 8.43
N ILE A 151 -11.28 20.75 8.88
CA ILE A 151 -12.41 19.82 8.86
C ILE A 151 -12.80 19.47 7.43
N GLU A 152 -12.98 20.48 6.58
CA GLU A 152 -13.37 20.30 5.17
C GLU A 152 -12.35 19.44 4.40
N GLU A 153 -11.06 19.73 4.56
CA GLU A 153 -9.98 18.95 3.93
C GLU A 153 -10.01 17.48 4.37
N THR A 154 -10.22 17.23 5.66
CA THR A 154 -10.31 15.87 6.21
C THR A 154 -11.54 15.13 5.67
N GLU A 155 -12.68 15.79 5.59
CA GLU A 155 -13.91 15.22 5.02
C GLU A 155 -13.70 14.85 3.54
N ILE A 156 -13.03 15.71 2.76
CA ILE A 156 -12.69 15.44 1.36
C ILE A 156 -11.78 14.22 1.26
N GLN A 157 -10.74 14.12 2.08
CA GLN A 157 -9.81 12.98 2.08
C GLN A 157 -10.54 11.67 2.40
N LEU A 158 -11.39 11.65 3.41
CA LEU A 158 -12.19 10.47 3.78
C LEU A 158 -13.15 10.08 2.65
N TYR A 159 -13.80 11.05 2.04
CA TYR A 159 -14.68 10.80 0.90
C TYR A 159 -13.92 10.20 -0.30
N GLU A 160 -12.74 10.72 -0.61
CA GLU A 160 -11.90 10.19 -1.69
C GLU A 160 -11.45 8.75 -1.44
N ILE A 161 -11.13 8.41 -0.20
CA ILE A 161 -10.79 7.03 0.20
C ILE A 161 -11.99 6.10 -0.03
N ASP A 162 -13.20 6.53 0.36
CA ASP A 162 -14.43 5.75 0.18
C ASP A 162 -14.77 5.53 -1.30
N GLN A 163 -14.54 6.53 -2.16
CA GLN A 163 -14.88 6.46 -3.58
C GLN A 163 -13.83 5.76 -4.46
N LYS A 164 -12.54 5.93 -4.12
CA LYS A 164 -11.42 5.39 -4.90
C LYS A 164 -10.85 4.11 -4.30
N GLY A 165 -11.26 3.88 -3.10
CA GLY A 165 -10.80 2.82 -2.23
C GLY A 165 -10.61 1.51 -2.88
#